data_6571be10d2d4d52dd44f8ce196822bd5
#
_entry.id   6571be10d2d4d52dd44f8ce196822bd5
#
_cell.length_a   1.000
_cell.length_b   1.000
_cell.length_c   1.000
_cell.angle_alpha   90.00
_cell.angle_beta   90.00
_cell.angle_gamma   90.00
#
_symmetry.space_group_name_H-M   'P 1'
#
loop_
_entity.id
_entity.type
_entity.pdbx_description
1 polymer ?
#
loop_
_entity_poly.entity_id
_entity_poly.type
_entity_poly.pdbx_seq_one_letter_code
_entity_poly.pdbx_strand_id
1 'polypeptide(L)'
;MNYIKEWWRALVSVFFVQSCSVCNTETESGVFCPACRRSALLLEAMPGLLNLNGAVMGYKYDGALKEMLHKLKFEGESKFLQPLAEEAVFLAQAYGESGFDMVVSIPTDTARRKQRGFDIPESIFAQALAVKGTWQPQVLVRIKATAPQYGLAPDKRRSNVRGCFKVQGDVRGTKILLVDDILTTGATLDEAARTLKQAGAKSVYALTLCGSLENFKN
;
A
#
# COMPACT_ATOMS: atom_id res chain seq x y z
N MET A 1 -9.85 21.49 24.61
CA MET A 1 -8.57 20.81 24.91
C MET A 1 -7.77 20.48 23.63
N ASN A 2 -8.07 21.10 22.47
CA ASN A 2 -7.38 20.85 21.17
C ASN A 2 -6.31 21.90 20.83
N TYR A 3 -6.37 23.10 21.40
CA TYR A 3 -5.45 24.21 21.06
C TYR A 3 -3.98 23.94 21.41
N ILE A 4 -3.70 23.19 22.47
CA ILE A 4 -2.32 22.86 22.90
C ILE A 4 -1.65 21.92 21.88
N LYS A 5 -2.40 20.98 21.29
CA LYS A 5 -1.86 20.09 20.24
C LYS A 5 -1.57 20.79 18.91
N GLU A 6 -2.37 21.80 18.58
CA GLU A 6 -2.15 22.62 17.37
C GLU A 6 -0.95 23.56 17.56
N TRP A 7 -0.80 24.15 18.71
CA TRP A 7 0.37 24.97 19.07
C TRP A 7 1.67 24.15 19.10
N TRP A 8 1.66 22.94 19.64
CA TRP A 8 2.81 22.04 19.58
C TRP A 8 3.13 21.60 18.15
N ARG A 9 2.14 21.35 17.30
CA ARG A 9 2.35 21.06 15.88
C ARG A 9 2.95 22.25 15.15
N ALA A 10 2.45 23.47 15.38
CA ALA A 10 2.98 24.69 14.79
C ALA A 10 4.41 24.99 15.27
N LEU A 11 4.72 24.79 16.57
CA LEU A 11 6.08 24.96 17.10
C LEU A 11 7.06 23.90 16.54
N VAL A 12 6.63 22.65 16.43
CA VAL A 12 7.47 21.57 15.88
C VAL A 12 7.70 21.77 14.39
N SER A 13 6.71 22.25 13.63
CA SER A 13 6.87 22.55 12.18
C SER A 13 7.84 23.69 11.90
N VAL A 14 8.02 24.62 12.82
CA VAL A 14 9.03 25.71 12.70
C VAL A 14 10.46 25.18 12.86
N PHE A 15 10.66 24.07 13.58
CA PHE A 15 11.98 23.48 13.83
C PHE A 15 12.33 22.27 12.96
N PHE A 16 11.36 21.68 12.28
CA PHE A 16 11.58 20.54 11.38
C PHE A 16 11.01 20.86 10.00
N VAL A 17 11.73 21.67 9.26
CA VAL A 17 11.47 21.86 7.84
C VAL A 17 11.65 20.51 7.17
N GLN A 18 10.55 19.93 6.69
CA GLN A 18 10.62 18.74 5.86
C GLN A 18 11.15 19.15 4.49
N SER A 19 12.08 18.40 3.96
CA SER A 19 12.59 18.61 2.61
C SER A 19 12.12 17.48 1.69
N CYS A 20 11.80 17.87 0.47
CA CYS A 20 11.46 16.92 -0.59
C CYS A 20 12.60 15.93 -0.79
N SER A 21 12.31 14.64 -0.71
CA SER A 21 13.29 13.56 -0.87
C SER A 21 13.91 13.47 -2.27
N VAL A 22 13.43 14.24 -3.24
CA VAL A 22 13.95 14.25 -4.61
C VAL A 22 14.79 15.49 -4.89
N CYS A 23 14.29 16.70 -4.56
CA CYS A 23 14.93 17.96 -4.93
C CYS A 23 15.41 18.80 -3.74
N ASN A 24 15.23 18.31 -2.51
CA ASN A 24 15.55 18.97 -1.25
C ASN A 24 14.84 20.32 -1.02
N THR A 25 13.87 20.69 -1.86
CA THR A 25 13.05 21.88 -1.63
C THR A 25 12.21 21.67 -0.37
N GLU A 26 12.04 22.70 0.42
CA GLU A 26 11.15 22.70 1.58
C GLU A 26 9.73 22.26 1.19
N THR A 27 9.13 21.41 1.98
CA THR A 27 7.76 20.92 1.81
C THR A 27 7.03 20.93 3.14
N GLU A 28 5.74 21.23 3.09
CA GLU A 28 4.90 21.29 4.29
C GLU A 28 4.59 19.90 4.86
N SER A 29 4.59 18.88 4.01
CA SER A 29 4.28 17.51 4.41
C SER A 29 4.64 16.51 3.31
N GLY A 30 4.72 15.22 3.69
CA GLY A 30 4.89 14.10 2.75
C GLY A 30 6.32 13.85 2.29
N VAL A 31 6.44 12.96 1.31
CA VAL A 31 7.73 12.53 0.72
C VAL A 31 8.17 13.50 -0.37
N PHE A 32 7.22 14.08 -1.09
CA PHE A 32 7.45 14.85 -2.30
C PHE A 32 6.89 16.27 -2.19
N CYS A 33 7.63 17.26 -2.69
CA CYS A 33 7.01 18.55 -3.00
C CYS A 33 6.00 18.40 -4.16
N PRO A 34 5.06 19.35 -4.35
CA PRO A 34 4.04 19.24 -5.38
C PRO A 34 4.57 18.98 -6.80
N ALA A 35 5.73 19.54 -7.15
CA ALA A 35 6.36 19.33 -8.45
C ALA A 35 6.89 17.90 -8.61
N CYS A 36 7.64 17.39 -7.62
CA CYS A 36 8.19 16.06 -7.65
C CYS A 36 7.10 14.99 -7.51
N ARG A 37 6.04 15.25 -6.74
CA ARG A 37 4.87 14.37 -6.66
C ARG A 37 4.24 14.16 -8.02
N ARG A 38 4.00 15.23 -8.79
CA ARG A 38 3.46 15.12 -10.17
C ARG A 38 4.37 14.32 -11.09
N SER A 39 5.69 14.50 -11.00
CA SER A 39 6.64 13.77 -11.86
C SER A 39 6.80 12.30 -11.47
N ALA A 40 6.62 11.96 -10.19
CA ALA A 40 6.71 10.58 -9.69
C ALA A 40 5.41 9.80 -9.85
N LEU A 41 4.28 10.52 -10.01
CA LEU A 41 2.95 9.92 -10.09
C LEU A 41 2.81 9.09 -11.37
N LEU A 42 2.43 7.84 -11.23
CA LEU A 42 2.13 6.95 -12.34
C LEU A 42 0.64 6.92 -12.64
N LEU A 43 -0.19 6.70 -11.61
CA LEU A 43 -1.65 6.48 -11.72
C LEU A 43 -2.04 5.61 -12.92
N GLU A 44 -1.23 4.61 -13.23
CA GLU A 44 -1.46 3.76 -14.39
C GLU A 44 -2.42 2.63 -14.03
N ALA A 45 -3.51 2.55 -14.79
CA ALA A 45 -4.40 1.40 -14.77
C ALA A 45 -3.69 0.22 -15.45
N MET A 46 -3.42 -0.82 -14.69
CA MET A 46 -2.84 -2.04 -15.22
C MET A 46 -3.91 -2.92 -15.86
N PRO A 47 -3.68 -3.48 -17.06
CA PRO A 47 -4.51 -4.55 -17.56
C PRO A 47 -4.51 -5.68 -16.54
N GLY A 48 -5.68 -6.28 -16.31
CA GLY A 48 -5.94 -7.17 -15.19
C GLY A 48 -4.94 -8.31 -15.06
N LEU A 49 -4.36 -8.43 -13.90
CA LEU A 49 -3.86 -9.70 -13.43
C LEU A 49 -5.03 -10.69 -13.41
N LEU A 50 -4.81 -11.97 -13.65
CA LEU A 50 -5.86 -12.98 -13.93
C LEU A 50 -7.08 -12.92 -13.00
N ASN A 51 -6.88 -12.57 -11.72
CA ASN A 51 -7.95 -12.54 -10.72
C ASN A 51 -8.36 -11.11 -10.30
N LEU A 52 -7.64 -10.07 -10.70
CA LEU A 52 -8.01 -8.67 -10.45
C LEU A 52 -8.88 -8.14 -11.59
N ASN A 53 -9.88 -7.33 -11.24
CA ASN A 53 -10.69 -6.58 -12.18
C ASN A 53 -9.99 -5.31 -12.69
N GLY A 54 -8.95 -4.86 -11.98
CA GLY A 54 -8.09 -3.74 -12.31
C GLY A 54 -7.13 -3.46 -11.16
N ALA A 55 -6.01 -2.83 -11.46
CA ALA A 55 -5.06 -2.40 -10.45
C ALA A 55 -4.49 -1.02 -10.82
N VAL A 56 -4.14 -0.23 -9.80
CA VAL A 56 -3.51 1.06 -9.96
C VAL A 56 -2.25 1.12 -9.13
N MET A 57 -1.20 1.62 -9.75
CA MET A 57 0.04 1.98 -9.08
C MET A 57 0.10 3.49 -8.92
N GLY A 58 0.31 3.97 -7.68
CA GLY A 58 0.38 5.40 -7.41
C GLY A 58 1.66 6.03 -7.94
N TYR A 59 2.80 5.52 -7.54
CA TYR A 59 4.11 6.10 -7.85
C TYR A 59 5.05 5.09 -8.49
N LYS A 60 6.12 5.58 -9.12
CA LYS A 60 7.25 4.74 -9.51
C LYS A 60 7.97 4.21 -8.27
N TYR A 61 8.29 2.92 -8.26
CA TYR A 61 9.14 2.31 -7.25
C TYR A 61 10.60 2.60 -7.56
N ASP A 62 11.03 3.84 -7.33
CA ASP A 62 12.38 4.33 -7.66
C ASP A 62 12.84 5.40 -6.65
N GLY A 63 14.13 5.78 -6.73
CA GLY A 63 14.71 6.88 -5.96
C GLY A 63 14.42 6.83 -4.47
N ALA A 64 14.02 7.96 -3.91
CA ALA A 64 13.76 8.14 -2.50
C ALA A 64 12.66 7.22 -1.96
N LEU A 65 11.57 7.02 -2.71
CA LEU A 65 10.46 6.15 -2.28
C LEU A 65 10.92 4.69 -2.11
N LYS A 66 11.76 4.21 -3.02
CA LYS A 66 12.37 2.88 -2.92
C LYS A 66 13.26 2.76 -1.68
N GLU A 67 14.09 3.78 -1.41
CA GLU A 67 14.96 3.81 -0.23
C GLU A 67 14.16 3.83 1.07
N MET A 68 13.14 4.69 1.18
CA MET A 68 12.28 4.76 2.36
C MET A 68 11.55 3.45 2.64
N LEU A 69 10.97 2.82 1.61
CA LEU A 69 10.32 1.53 1.74
C LEU A 69 11.32 0.40 2.07
N HIS A 70 12.54 0.47 1.57
CA HIS A 70 13.60 -0.48 1.92
C HIS A 70 13.96 -0.37 3.40
N LYS A 71 14.25 0.83 3.90
CA LYS A 71 14.55 1.09 5.31
C LYS A 71 13.39 0.67 6.22
N LEU A 72 12.17 1.01 5.83
CA LEU A 72 10.97 0.59 6.55
C LEU A 72 10.82 -0.94 6.60
N LYS A 73 11.10 -1.65 5.49
CA LYS A 73 10.95 -3.11 5.38
C LYS A 73 12.04 -3.90 6.09
N PHE A 74 13.28 -3.45 6.01
CA PHE A 74 14.44 -4.25 6.42
C PHE A 74 15.14 -3.71 7.65
N GLU A 75 15.03 -2.42 7.92
CA GLU A 75 15.66 -1.76 9.07
C GLU A 75 14.64 -1.37 10.15
N GLY A 76 13.34 -1.45 9.85
CA GLY A 76 12.26 -1.14 10.79
C GLY A 76 12.13 0.35 11.13
N GLU A 77 12.66 1.24 10.29
CA GLU A 77 12.63 2.69 10.51
C GLU A 77 11.21 3.27 10.39
N SER A 78 10.44 3.21 11.47
CA SER A 78 9.03 3.66 11.54
C SER A 78 8.82 5.15 11.25
N LYS A 79 9.86 5.98 11.29
CA LYS A 79 9.78 7.42 10.93
C LYS A 79 9.25 7.66 9.51
N PHE A 80 9.36 6.69 8.62
CA PHE A 80 8.87 6.79 7.25
C PHE A 80 7.38 6.45 7.10
N LEU A 81 6.71 5.91 8.13
CA LEU A 81 5.29 5.58 8.04
C LEU A 81 4.41 6.80 7.78
N GLN A 82 4.63 7.88 8.53
CA GLN A 82 3.82 9.09 8.42
C GLN A 82 3.94 9.75 7.02
N PRO A 83 5.15 10.03 6.50
CA PRO A 83 5.29 10.57 5.14
C PRO A 83 4.66 9.68 4.06
N LEU A 84 4.81 8.36 4.16
CA LEU A 84 4.20 7.43 3.20
C LEU A 84 2.67 7.36 3.33
N ALA A 85 2.13 7.49 4.54
CA ALA A 85 0.69 7.56 4.77
C ALA A 85 0.08 8.83 4.15
N GLU A 86 0.77 9.95 4.19
CA GLU A 86 0.33 11.21 3.55
C GLU A 86 0.26 11.06 2.02
N GLU A 87 1.20 10.35 1.40
CA GLU A 87 1.12 10.01 -0.02
C GLU A 87 -0.03 9.03 -0.31
N ALA A 88 -0.31 8.09 0.58
CA ALA A 88 -1.46 7.19 0.46
C ALA A 88 -2.79 7.94 0.58
N VAL A 89 -2.88 8.98 1.43
CA VAL A 89 -4.06 9.87 1.51
C VAL A 89 -4.27 10.57 0.17
N PHE A 90 -3.21 11.13 -0.41
CA PHE A 90 -3.28 11.78 -1.72
C PHE A 90 -3.80 10.81 -2.81
N LEU A 91 -3.26 9.60 -2.87
CA LEU A 91 -3.71 8.56 -3.82
C LEU A 91 -5.16 8.14 -3.58
N ALA A 92 -5.56 7.97 -2.32
CA ALA A 92 -6.92 7.58 -1.96
C ALA A 92 -7.94 8.67 -2.32
N GLN A 93 -7.58 9.94 -2.22
CA GLN A 93 -8.42 11.05 -2.69
C GLN A 93 -8.58 11.07 -4.20
N ALA A 94 -7.49 10.81 -4.94
CA ALA A 94 -7.51 10.75 -6.40
C ALA A 94 -8.30 9.53 -6.93
N TYR A 95 -8.34 8.43 -6.16
CA TYR A 95 -8.87 7.14 -6.58
C TYR A 95 -10.11 6.68 -5.79
N GLY A 96 -10.34 7.24 -4.63
CA GLY A 96 -11.19 6.67 -3.60
C GLY A 96 -12.70 6.90 -3.74
N GLU A 97 -13.19 7.51 -4.82
CA GLU A 97 -14.65 7.74 -5.00
C GLU A 97 -15.39 6.57 -5.67
N SER A 98 -14.72 5.48 -5.93
CA SER A 98 -15.18 4.40 -6.80
C SER A 98 -16.17 3.40 -6.19
N GLY A 99 -16.78 3.70 -5.02
CA GLY A 99 -17.88 2.89 -4.47
C GLY A 99 -17.46 1.45 -4.17
N PHE A 100 -16.42 1.25 -3.35
CA PHE A 100 -16.05 -0.05 -2.81
C PHE A 100 -16.85 -0.33 -1.53
N ASP A 101 -17.30 -1.59 -1.37
CA ASP A 101 -17.98 -2.04 -0.17
C ASP A 101 -16.99 -2.33 0.96
N MET A 102 -15.78 -2.78 0.59
CA MET A 102 -14.69 -3.08 1.53
C MET A 102 -13.35 -2.63 0.99
N VAL A 103 -12.49 -2.17 1.90
CA VAL A 103 -11.05 -1.95 1.64
C VAL A 103 -10.26 -2.87 2.55
N VAL A 104 -9.39 -3.67 1.96
CA VAL A 104 -8.66 -4.75 2.64
C VAL A 104 -7.16 -4.59 2.36
N SER A 105 -6.35 -4.51 3.39
CA SER A 105 -4.89 -4.51 3.24
C SER A 105 -4.35 -5.92 2.98
N ILE A 106 -3.30 -6.03 2.17
CA ILE A 106 -2.55 -7.27 2.02
C ILE A 106 -1.80 -7.56 3.34
N PRO A 107 -2.12 -8.65 4.06
CA PRO A 107 -1.48 -8.93 5.34
C PRO A 107 -0.02 -9.34 5.16
N THR A 108 0.86 -8.68 5.91
CA THR A 108 2.28 -9.04 6.00
C THR A 108 2.44 -10.41 6.66
N ASP A 109 3.53 -11.10 6.36
CA ASP A 109 3.94 -12.33 7.05
C ASP A 109 4.06 -12.10 8.58
N THR A 110 3.52 -13.03 9.36
CA THR A 110 3.42 -12.88 10.84
C THR A 110 4.78 -12.71 11.52
N ALA A 111 5.82 -13.39 11.03
CA ALA A 111 7.16 -13.25 11.60
C ALA A 111 7.72 -11.85 11.35
N ARG A 112 7.53 -11.32 10.12
CA ARG A 112 7.96 -9.96 9.75
C ARG A 112 7.15 -8.89 10.50
N ARG A 113 5.83 -9.10 10.68
CA ARG A 113 5.00 -8.20 11.49
C ARG A 113 5.48 -8.16 12.95
N LYS A 114 5.79 -9.33 13.53
CA LYS A 114 6.34 -9.40 14.90
C LYS A 114 7.70 -8.72 15.02
N GLN A 115 8.58 -8.93 14.04
CA GLN A 115 9.91 -8.33 14.04
C GLN A 115 9.86 -6.80 13.94
N ARG A 116 8.96 -6.24 13.12
CA ARG A 116 8.81 -4.80 12.90
C ARG A 116 7.90 -4.11 13.91
N GLY A 117 6.96 -4.82 14.50
CA GLY A 117 5.92 -4.25 15.36
C GLY A 117 4.70 -3.69 14.62
N PHE A 118 4.70 -3.65 13.29
CA PHE A 118 3.59 -3.12 12.48
C PHE A 118 3.46 -3.83 11.13
N ASP A 119 2.28 -3.68 10.52
CA ASP A 119 1.98 -4.11 9.15
C ASP A 119 2.08 -2.89 8.23
N ILE A 120 2.90 -2.95 7.18
CA ILE A 120 3.19 -1.77 6.36
C ILE A 120 1.98 -1.32 5.56
N PRO A 121 1.30 -2.16 4.74
CA PRO A 121 0.13 -1.74 3.99
C PRO A 121 -0.98 -1.20 4.91
N GLU A 122 -1.25 -1.88 6.02
CA GLU A 122 -2.23 -1.45 7.02
C GLU A 122 -1.87 -0.07 7.59
N SER A 123 -0.63 0.13 8.02
CA SER A 123 -0.19 1.38 8.64
C SER A 123 -0.20 2.57 7.67
N ILE A 124 0.12 2.34 6.39
CA ILE A 124 0.13 3.39 5.37
C ILE A 124 -1.29 3.77 4.95
N PHE A 125 -2.18 2.80 4.74
CA PHE A 125 -3.50 3.06 4.16
C PHE A 125 -4.62 3.27 5.17
N ALA A 126 -4.43 2.90 6.45
CA ALA A 126 -5.48 2.99 7.46
C ALA A 126 -6.06 4.42 7.60
N GLN A 127 -5.20 5.44 7.67
CA GLN A 127 -5.65 6.83 7.78
C GLN A 127 -6.39 7.31 6.53
N ALA A 128 -5.93 6.90 5.35
CA ALA A 128 -6.49 7.30 4.07
C ALA A 128 -7.91 6.77 3.85
N LEU A 129 -8.21 5.58 4.37
CA LEU A 129 -9.37 4.78 3.97
C LEU A 129 -10.33 4.47 5.14
N ALA A 130 -9.91 4.65 6.39
CA ALA A 130 -10.75 4.41 7.58
C ALA A 130 -11.95 5.36 7.68
N VAL A 131 -11.85 6.57 7.12
CA VAL A 131 -12.90 7.61 7.20
C VAL A 131 -14.20 7.17 6.52
N LYS A 132 -14.17 6.22 5.59
CA LYS A 132 -15.35 5.78 4.81
C LYS A 132 -16.08 4.57 5.42
N GLY A 133 -15.69 4.05 6.59
CA GLY A 133 -16.31 2.89 7.24
C GLY A 133 -16.16 1.56 6.49
N THR A 134 -15.40 1.55 5.40
CA THR A 134 -15.20 0.37 4.54
C THR A 134 -13.90 -0.39 4.87
N TRP A 135 -13.10 0.13 5.80
CA TRP A 135 -11.80 -0.46 6.18
C TRP A 135 -11.97 -1.75 6.98
N GLN A 136 -11.56 -2.87 6.41
CA GLN A 136 -11.72 -4.22 6.96
C GLN A 136 -10.41 -5.03 6.83
N PRO A 137 -9.29 -4.62 7.48
CA PRO A 137 -7.99 -5.25 7.28
C PRO A 137 -7.96 -6.72 7.74
N GLN A 138 -8.84 -7.12 8.69
CA GLN A 138 -8.91 -8.49 9.21
C GLN A 138 -9.63 -9.49 8.30
N VAL A 139 -10.29 -9.04 7.24
CA VAL A 139 -11.05 -9.92 6.32
C VAL A 139 -10.13 -10.89 5.58
N LEU A 140 -8.92 -10.47 5.24
CA LEU A 140 -7.92 -11.31 4.61
C LEU A 140 -6.79 -11.61 5.62
N VAL A 141 -6.52 -12.88 5.87
CA VAL A 141 -5.45 -13.30 6.76
C VAL A 141 -4.43 -14.17 6.05
N ARG A 142 -3.16 -14.02 6.42
CA ARG A 142 -2.10 -14.90 5.95
C ARG A 142 -1.99 -16.12 6.84
N ILE A 143 -2.18 -17.31 6.26
CA ILE A 143 -2.19 -18.61 6.97
C ILE A 143 -0.93 -19.43 6.74
N LYS A 144 -0.06 -19.01 5.80
CA LYS A 144 1.16 -19.73 5.46
C LYS A 144 2.33 -18.74 5.39
N ALA A 145 3.41 -19.06 6.06
CA ALA A 145 4.67 -18.34 5.91
C ALA A 145 5.20 -18.49 4.47
N THR A 146 5.73 -17.42 3.92
CA THR A 146 6.32 -17.40 2.58
C THR A 146 7.73 -16.86 2.62
N ALA A 147 8.61 -17.40 1.78
CA ALA A 147 9.95 -16.86 1.64
C ALA A 147 9.92 -15.37 1.23
N PRO A 148 10.95 -14.58 1.56
CA PRO A 148 11.07 -13.22 1.04
C PRO A 148 10.97 -13.22 -0.48
N GLN A 149 10.10 -12.37 -1.04
CA GLN A 149 9.93 -12.30 -2.50
C GLN A 149 11.06 -11.51 -3.19
N TYR A 150 11.81 -10.75 -2.40
CA TYR A 150 12.98 -10.04 -2.90
C TYR A 150 14.01 -11.03 -3.44
N GLY A 151 14.49 -10.82 -4.67
CA GLY A 151 15.45 -11.73 -5.33
C GLY A 151 14.85 -12.99 -5.96
N LEU A 152 13.56 -13.31 -5.78
CA LEU A 152 12.93 -14.44 -6.45
C LEU A 152 12.55 -14.09 -7.91
N ALA A 153 12.76 -15.06 -8.81
CA ALA A 153 12.24 -14.99 -10.18
C ALA A 153 10.71 -14.91 -10.20
N PRO A 154 10.08 -14.31 -11.23
CA PRO A 154 8.63 -14.09 -11.29
C PRO A 154 7.79 -15.36 -11.07
N ASP A 155 8.15 -16.49 -11.70
CA ASP A 155 7.45 -17.77 -11.55
C ASP A 155 7.55 -18.32 -10.12
N LYS A 156 8.71 -18.17 -9.49
CA LYS A 156 8.91 -18.56 -8.08
C LYS A 156 8.13 -17.68 -7.13
N ARG A 157 7.89 -16.41 -7.45
CA ARG A 157 7.03 -15.52 -6.64
C ARG A 157 5.58 -16.00 -6.64
N ARG A 158 5.03 -16.43 -7.79
CA ARG A 158 3.66 -16.96 -7.88
C ARG A 158 3.50 -18.25 -7.08
N SER A 159 4.41 -19.20 -7.24
CA SER A 159 4.36 -20.46 -6.48
C SER A 159 4.54 -20.26 -4.98
N ASN A 160 5.36 -19.30 -4.58
CA ASN A 160 5.65 -18.98 -3.18
C ASN A 160 4.41 -18.48 -2.42
N VAL A 161 3.53 -17.71 -3.07
CA VAL A 161 2.34 -17.12 -2.41
C VAL A 161 1.09 -17.96 -2.56
N ARG A 162 1.12 -19.01 -3.36
CA ARG A 162 -0.08 -19.83 -3.62
C ARG A 162 -0.63 -20.47 -2.35
N GLY A 163 -1.92 -20.25 -2.07
CA GLY A 163 -2.63 -20.76 -0.91
C GLY A 163 -2.17 -20.17 0.43
N CYS A 164 -1.53 -18.99 0.41
CA CYS A 164 -1.07 -18.35 1.65
C CYS A 164 -2.12 -17.49 2.34
N PHE A 165 -3.27 -17.24 1.71
CA PHE A 165 -4.34 -16.42 2.27
C PHE A 165 -5.59 -17.23 2.58
N LYS A 166 -6.37 -16.72 3.54
CA LYS A 166 -7.71 -17.19 3.90
C LYS A 166 -8.60 -15.98 4.16
N VAL A 167 -9.87 -16.09 3.75
CA VAL A 167 -10.90 -15.08 4.07
C VAL A 167 -11.51 -15.40 5.42
N GLN A 168 -11.71 -14.36 6.23
CA GLN A 168 -12.46 -14.37 7.48
C GLN A 168 -13.66 -13.42 7.33
N GLY A 169 -14.85 -13.90 7.67
CA GLY A 169 -16.09 -13.14 7.49
C GLY A 169 -16.76 -13.35 6.13
N ASP A 170 -17.80 -12.57 5.87
CA ASP A 170 -18.61 -12.66 4.64
C ASP A 170 -18.18 -11.58 3.64
N VAL A 171 -17.80 -12.00 2.45
CA VAL A 171 -17.41 -11.12 1.33
C VAL A 171 -18.29 -11.32 0.11
N ARG A 172 -19.36 -12.09 0.22
CA ARG A 172 -20.24 -12.44 -0.90
C ARG A 172 -20.91 -11.21 -1.50
N GLY A 173 -20.82 -11.10 -2.82
CA GLY A 173 -21.41 -10.01 -3.59
C GLY A 173 -20.70 -8.67 -3.46
N THR A 174 -19.63 -8.57 -2.66
CA THR A 174 -18.94 -7.30 -2.39
C THR A 174 -17.97 -6.91 -3.48
N LYS A 175 -17.81 -5.59 -3.67
CA LYS A 175 -16.75 -4.96 -4.47
C LYS A 175 -15.62 -4.53 -3.54
N ILE A 176 -14.46 -5.15 -3.68
CA ILE A 176 -13.32 -5.01 -2.77
C ILE A 176 -12.18 -4.22 -3.42
N LEU A 177 -11.59 -3.29 -2.67
CA LEU A 177 -10.30 -2.68 -2.96
C LEU A 177 -9.23 -3.31 -2.09
N LEU A 178 -8.27 -4.01 -2.71
CA LEU A 178 -7.03 -4.44 -2.05
C LEU A 178 -6.03 -3.30 -2.04
N VAL A 179 -5.32 -3.11 -0.92
CA VAL A 179 -4.21 -2.16 -0.84
C VAL A 179 -2.91 -2.84 -0.43
N ASP A 180 -1.81 -2.43 -1.06
CA ASP A 180 -0.46 -2.94 -0.78
C ASP A 180 0.57 -1.82 -0.92
N ASP A 181 1.76 -2.00 -0.38
CA ASP A 181 2.82 -1.00 -0.48
C ASP A 181 3.49 -0.99 -1.87
N ILE A 182 3.76 -2.15 -2.46
CA ILE A 182 4.50 -2.26 -3.73
C ILE A 182 3.88 -3.30 -4.67
N LEU A 183 3.60 -2.88 -5.89
CA LEU A 183 3.28 -3.78 -7.01
C LEU A 183 4.54 -4.09 -7.82
N THR A 184 5.00 -5.34 -7.78
CA THR A 184 6.12 -5.81 -8.60
C THR A 184 5.64 -6.74 -9.73
N THR A 185 5.40 -8.01 -9.44
CA THR A 185 4.84 -8.99 -10.39
C THR A 185 3.32 -9.16 -10.23
N GLY A 186 2.73 -8.56 -9.22
CA GLY A 186 1.33 -8.73 -8.89
C GLY A 186 0.96 -10.08 -8.27
N ALA A 187 1.91 -10.99 -8.09
CA ALA A 187 1.62 -12.35 -7.62
C ALA A 187 0.87 -12.39 -6.28
N THR A 188 1.22 -11.52 -5.34
CA THR A 188 0.56 -11.42 -4.03
C THR A 188 -0.87 -10.93 -4.16
N LEU A 189 -1.07 -9.84 -4.92
CA LEU A 189 -2.39 -9.25 -5.16
C LEU A 189 -3.30 -10.21 -5.94
N ASP A 190 -2.76 -10.90 -6.93
CA ASP A 190 -3.51 -11.88 -7.73
C ASP A 190 -3.96 -13.08 -6.89
N GLU A 191 -3.11 -13.60 -6.02
CA GLU A 191 -3.47 -14.69 -5.09
C GLU A 191 -4.49 -14.24 -4.03
N ALA A 192 -4.36 -13.03 -3.51
CA ALA A 192 -5.34 -12.45 -2.60
C ALA A 192 -6.70 -12.27 -3.29
N ALA A 193 -6.71 -11.73 -4.51
CA ALA A 193 -7.91 -11.56 -5.32
C ALA A 193 -8.57 -12.93 -5.64
N ARG A 194 -7.77 -13.93 -6.02
CA ARG A 194 -8.26 -15.30 -6.24
C ARG A 194 -8.96 -15.82 -4.99
N THR A 195 -8.35 -15.65 -3.83
CA THR A 195 -8.89 -16.13 -2.55
C THR A 195 -10.21 -15.42 -2.19
N LEU A 196 -10.29 -14.10 -2.38
CA LEU A 196 -11.51 -13.32 -2.15
C LEU A 196 -12.63 -13.70 -3.13
N LYS A 197 -12.32 -13.87 -4.42
CA LYS A 197 -13.30 -14.30 -5.42
C LYS A 197 -13.82 -15.71 -5.14
N GLN A 198 -12.97 -16.64 -4.72
CA GLN A 198 -13.40 -17.98 -4.31
C GLN A 198 -14.32 -17.96 -3.08
N ALA A 199 -14.18 -16.96 -2.21
CA ALA A 199 -15.08 -16.72 -1.08
C ALA A 199 -16.37 -15.97 -1.47
N GLY A 200 -16.56 -15.62 -2.75
CA GLY A 200 -17.78 -15.02 -3.28
C GLY A 200 -17.74 -13.51 -3.51
N ALA A 201 -16.59 -12.85 -3.43
CA ALA A 201 -16.49 -11.44 -3.78
C ALA A 201 -16.89 -11.22 -5.26
N LYS A 202 -17.71 -10.19 -5.52
CA LYS A 202 -18.21 -9.86 -6.86
C LYS A 202 -17.09 -9.34 -7.75
N SER A 203 -16.26 -8.46 -7.22
CA SER A 203 -15.11 -7.90 -7.96
C SER A 203 -14.02 -7.46 -6.99
N VAL A 204 -12.77 -7.58 -7.43
CA VAL A 204 -11.59 -7.21 -6.65
C VAL A 204 -10.70 -6.32 -7.49
N TYR A 205 -10.36 -5.16 -6.95
CA TYR A 205 -9.45 -4.17 -7.52
C TYR A 205 -8.26 -3.99 -6.59
N ALA A 206 -7.20 -3.39 -7.07
CA ALA A 206 -6.03 -3.11 -6.24
C ALA A 206 -5.54 -1.67 -6.40
N LEU A 207 -5.06 -1.10 -5.29
CA LEU A 207 -4.32 0.15 -5.23
C LEU A 207 -3.02 -0.11 -4.48
N THR A 208 -1.89 0.28 -5.07
CA THR A 208 -0.59 0.19 -4.41
C THR A 208 0.06 1.57 -4.32
N LEU A 209 0.82 1.79 -3.25
CA LEU A 209 1.54 3.05 -3.08
C LEU A 209 2.49 3.27 -4.26
N CYS A 210 3.22 2.23 -4.65
CA CYS A 210 4.13 2.31 -5.79
C CYS A 210 4.26 0.97 -6.53
N GLY A 211 4.92 1.01 -7.68
CA GLY A 211 5.19 -0.19 -8.46
C GLY A 211 6.25 0.01 -9.54
N SER A 212 6.60 -1.09 -10.21
CA SER A 212 7.50 -1.10 -11.36
C SER A 212 6.79 -1.65 -12.58
N LEU A 213 6.78 -0.88 -13.67
CA LEU A 213 6.19 -1.27 -14.95
C LEU A 213 7.02 -2.29 -15.72
N GLU A 214 8.30 -2.48 -15.36
CA GLU A 214 9.22 -3.34 -16.10
C GLU A 214 8.73 -4.80 -16.20
N ASN A 215 7.99 -5.26 -15.19
CA ASN A 215 7.46 -6.63 -15.16
C ASN A 215 6.16 -6.81 -15.96
N PHE A 216 5.62 -5.74 -16.56
CA PHE A 216 4.33 -5.74 -17.28
C PHE A 216 4.46 -5.25 -18.72
N LYS A 217 5.66 -4.87 -19.15
CA LYS A 217 5.97 -4.58 -20.55
C LYS A 217 6.28 -5.90 -21.25
N ASN A 218 5.31 -6.47 -21.91
CA ASN A 218 5.46 -7.44 -22.98
C ASN A 218 5.15 -6.81 -24.31
#